data_acb51e2687858d3def8d8da0deb6a3bf
#
_entry.id   acb51e2687858d3def8d8da0deb6a3bf
#
_cell.length_a   1.000
_cell.length_b   1.000
_cell.length_c   1.000
_cell.angle_alpha   90.00
_cell.angle_beta   90.00
_cell.angle_gamma   90.00
#
_symmetry.space_group_name_H-M   'P 1'
#
loop_
_entity.id
_entity.type
_entity.pdbx_description
1 polymer ?
#
loop_
_entity_poly.entity_id
_entity_poly.type
_entity_poly.pdbx_seq_one_letter_code
_entity_poly.pdbx_strand_id
1 'polypeptide(L)'
;MIAYTVPLFLRGRVITDDLVPFDTRVGAAQFQAPDMSRYVEQLPLKSPADMSDLYELSFDEILDVLEALGDALDFDSNAHLQEAYEASLVANVLPPEMMQNSYRILPPLFSRDNVTEIADSQVGLNYLNGWVPHTLRDGRELRVRAFGSRVLHIPAGNGGLVSAVTILRSVITRSDVIIKAPSNDPLTAIAIARTLADVAPNHPITKHLVVGYWKGGDLAVEENLYKPHHIEKIVAWGGLASVKHVTRYIQPGLELIALDPKRSATIIGREAFDDEDTMLEVARRAATDIGVANQEGCANARVIYVLSGTDAEGLANANRLGELIYRELTSLPAIISTPPRYPNRELLDHLESSRMNDDFYRVIGGEQREGAIVVSQLDEPVDYSPMLSGRVANIVPVDSIDKVTAAVNAYTQTIGIYPESLKRRLRDTLPLFGAQRLTSLGYACNVAIAAPQDAIEPIRRMCKWIVDEECEASVVIPLWKLAPA
;
A
#
# COMPACT_ATOMS: atom_id res chain seq x y z
N MET A 1 -7.08 -14.73 26.59
CA MET A 1 -6.64 -16.11 26.19
C MET A 1 -5.75 -15.96 24.95
N ILE A 2 -4.58 -16.61 24.92
CA ILE A 2 -3.70 -16.61 23.75
C ILE A 2 -4.40 -17.38 22.63
N ALA A 3 -4.59 -16.74 21.49
CA ALA A 3 -5.27 -17.31 20.32
C ALA A 3 -4.30 -18.03 19.37
N TYR A 4 -3.08 -17.47 19.18
CA TYR A 4 -2.06 -18.01 18.28
C TYR A 4 -0.66 -17.51 18.67
N THR A 5 0.36 -18.10 18.05
CA THR A 5 1.76 -17.69 18.20
C THR A 5 2.27 -17.09 16.89
N VAL A 6 2.99 -15.98 16.99
CA VAL A 6 3.66 -15.29 15.89
C VAL A 6 5.16 -15.56 16.03
N PRO A 7 5.76 -16.47 15.27
CA PRO A 7 7.20 -16.75 15.38
C PRO A 7 8.05 -15.61 14.83
N LEU A 8 9.32 -15.57 15.19
CA LEU A 8 10.33 -14.79 14.49
C LEU A 8 10.89 -15.66 13.35
N PHE A 9 10.78 -15.20 12.11
CA PHE A 9 11.53 -15.75 11.00
C PHE A 9 12.86 -15.01 10.88
N LEU A 10 13.95 -15.70 11.16
CA LEU A 10 15.30 -15.13 11.18
C LEU A 10 16.19 -15.87 10.18
N ARG A 11 16.31 -15.32 8.95
CA ARG A 11 17.28 -15.79 7.95
C ARG A 11 17.17 -17.30 7.69
N GLY A 12 15.96 -17.79 7.41
CA GLY A 12 15.64 -19.20 7.17
C GLY A 12 15.35 -20.02 8.43
N ARG A 13 15.45 -19.45 9.63
CA ARG A 13 15.11 -20.13 10.89
C ARG A 13 13.80 -19.59 11.46
N VAL A 14 12.98 -20.48 11.99
CA VAL A 14 11.75 -20.15 12.72
C VAL A 14 12.02 -20.26 14.22
N ILE A 15 11.79 -19.19 14.96
CA ILE A 15 12.09 -19.09 16.41
C ILE A 15 10.77 -18.83 17.14
N THR A 16 10.50 -19.66 18.16
CA THR A 16 9.32 -19.60 19.03
C THR A 16 9.68 -19.59 20.51
N ASP A 17 10.91 -19.20 20.83
CA ASP A 17 11.39 -19.09 22.20
C ASP A 17 11.11 -17.70 22.79
N ASP A 18 11.21 -17.57 24.11
CA ASP A 18 11.08 -16.30 24.86
C ASP A 18 9.77 -15.55 24.54
N LEU A 19 8.66 -16.25 24.49
CA LEU A 19 7.36 -15.70 24.09
C LEU A 19 6.78 -14.76 25.13
N VAL A 20 6.28 -13.60 24.67
CA VAL A 20 5.56 -12.61 25.48
C VAL A 20 4.19 -12.30 24.83
N PRO A 21 3.15 -11.96 25.61
CA PRO A 21 1.81 -11.73 25.11
C PRO A 21 1.66 -10.32 24.52
N PHE A 22 0.83 -10.22 23.48
CA PHE A 22 0.41 -8.97 22.84
C PHE A 22 -1.08 -8.98 22.58
N ASP A 23 -1.72 -7.79 22.62
CA ASP A 23 -3.12 -7.64 22.27
C ASP A 23 -3.30 -7.51 20.75
N THR A 24 -4.37 -8.12 20.23
CA THR A 24 -4.82 -7.87 18.86
C THR A 24 -5.36 -6.45 18.74
N ARG A 25 -5.30 -5.87 17.54
CA ARG A 25 -5.82 -4.52 17.30
C ARG A 25 -7.35 -4.44 17.44
N VAL A 26 -8.04 -5.52 17.13
CA VAL A 26 -9.50 -5.62 17.20
C VAL A 26 -9.88 -6.85 18.03
N GLY A 27 -11.03 -6.78 18.71
CA GLY A 27 -11.49 -7.85 19.59
C GLY A 27 -10.76 -7.87 20.95
N ALA A 28 -10.95 -8.96 21.69
CA ALA A 28 -10.36 -9.19 23.01
C ALA A 28 -9.34 -10.35 23.02
N ALA A 29 -8.87 -10.75 21.84
CA ALA A 29 -7.89 -11.84 21.69
C ALA A 29 -6.47 -11.33 21.94
N GLN A 30 -5.60 -12.25 22.36
CA GLN A 30 -4.17 -12.02 22.51
C GLN A 30 -3.41 -13.03 21.65
N PHE A 31 -2.24 -12.65 21.17
CA PHE A 31 -1.26 -13.55 20.61
C PHE A 31 0.06 -13.45 21.38
N GLN A 32 0.96 -14.37 21.13
CA GLN A 32 2.30 -14.31 21.71
C GLN A 32 3.37 -14.33 20.60
N ALA A 33 4.47 -13.63 20.85
CA ALA A 33 5.62 -13.57 19.96
C ALA A 33 6.91 -13.52 20.78
N PRO A 34 8.07 -13.85 20.19
CA PRO A 34 9.36 -13.70 20.87
C PRO A 34 9.58 -12.27 21.36
N ASP A 35 10.15 -12.13 22.55
CA ASP A 35 10.63 -10.84 23.06
C ASP A 35 11.79 -10.35 22.17
N MET A 36 11.49 -9.44 21.27
CA MET A 36 12.45 -8.97 20.27
C MET A 36 13.66 -8.25 20.85
N SER A 37 13.59 -7.76 22.10
CA SER A 37 14.74 -7.17 22.78
C SER A 37 15.91 -8.16 22.94
N ARG A 38 15.60 -9.46 22.99
CA ARG A 38 16.61 -10.53 23.09
C ARG A 38 17.25 -10.92 21.74
N TYR A 39 16.61 -10.51 20.65
CA TYR A 39 17.04 -10.86 19.29
C TYR A 39 17.53 -9.65 18.49
N VAL A 40 17.39 -8.44 19.00
CA VAL A 40 17.61 -7.19 18.27
C VAL A 40 19.02 -7.09 17.64
N GLU A 41 20.05 -7.61 18.30
CA GLU A 41 21.41 -7.64 17.76
C GLU A 41 21.63 -8.66 16.64
N GLN A 42 20.70 -9.62 16.48
CA GLN A 42 20.76 -10.66 15.46
C GLN A 42 19.95 -10.31 14.20
N LEU A 43 19.10 -9.25 14.28
CA LEU A 43 18.25 -8.85 13.16
C LEU A 43 19.07 -8.24 12.01
N PRO A 44 19.96 -7.25 12.26
CA PRO A 44 20.78 -6.67 11.19
C PRO A 44 21.90 -7.63 10.77
N LEU A 45 22.45 -7.40 9.58
CA LEU A 45 23.68 -8.04 9.16
C LEU A 45 24.86 -7.64 10.06
N LYS A 46 25.79 -8.55 10.26
CA LYS A 46 27.05 -8.27 10.97
C LYS A 46 27.94 -7.34 10.16
N SER A 47 27.92 -7.48 8.84
CA SER A 47 28.63 -6.63 7.90
C SER A 47 27.77 -6.34 6.69
N PRO A 48 27.79 -5.11 6.11
CA PRO A 48 27.17 -4.85 4.81
C PRO A 48 27.74 -5.72 3.67
N ALA A 49 28.98 -6.20 3.81
CA ALA A 49 29.61 -7.10 2.85
C ALA A 49 28.93 -8.47 2.76
N ASP A 50 28.17 -8.87 3.79
CA ASP A 50 27.42 -10.13 3.80
C ASP A 50 26.32 -10.14 2.71
N MET A 51 25.97 -8.98 2.14
CA MET A 51 25.07 -8.88 0.97
C MET A 51 25.70 -9.32 -0.35
N SER A 52 26.99 -9.66 -0.40
CA SER A 52 27.68 -10.03 -1.63
C SER A 52 27.05 -11.20 -2.36
N ASP A 53 26.54 -12.18 -1.63
CA ASP A 53 25.88 -13.37 -2.18
C ASP A 53 24.59 -13.06 -2.95
N LEU A 54 23.87 -11.97 -2.62
CA LEU A 54 22.74 -11.48 -3.41
C LEU A 54 23.17 -10.96 -4.79
N TYR A 55 24.40 -10.48 -4.94
CA TYR A 55 24.95 -9.94 -6.20
C TYR A 55 25.60 -10.97 -7.08
N GLU A 56 25.82 -12.17 -6.55
CA GLU A 56 26.22 -13.35 -7.31
C GLU A 56 25.03 -13.97 -8.06
N LEU A 57 23.79 -13.71 -7.61
CA LEU A 57 22.58 -14.17 -8.28
C LEU A 57 22.35 -13.43 -9.60
N SER A 58 22.08 -14.16 -10.65
CA SER A 58 21.46 -13.62 -11.85
C SER A 58 20.01 -13.19 -11.59
N PHE A 59 19.46 -12.32 -12.43
CA PHE A 59 18.03 -11.97 -12.27
C PHE A 59 17.12 -13.15 -12.64
N ASP A 60 17.58 -14.04 -13.54
CA ASP A 60 16.84 -15.26 -13.88
C ASP A 60 16.72 -16.22 -12.70
N GLU A 61 17.78 -16.40 -11.90
CA GLU A 61 17.71 -17.18 -10.66
C GLU A 61 16.74 -16.56 -9.64
N ILE A 62 16.67 -15.22 -9.57
CA ILE A 62 15.68 -14.54 -8.75
C ILE A 62 14.26 -14.82 -9.25
N LEU A 63 14.06 -14.78 -10.58
CA LEU A 63 12.78 -15.10 -11.20
C LEU A 63 12.35 -16.54 -10.94
N ASP A 64 13.29 -17.50 -11.05
CA ASP A 64 13.03 -18.92 -10.78
C ASP A 64 12.55 -19.15 -9.34
N VAL A 65 13.20 -18.51 -8.37
CA VAL A 65 12.80 -18.62 -6.95
C VAL A 65 11.46 -17.94 -6.68
N LEU A 66 11.20 -16.78 -7.28
CA LEU A 66 9.94 -16.09 -7.09
C LEU A 66 8.77 -16.81 -7.75
N GLU A 67 8.96 -17.41 -8.93
CA GLU A 67 7.96 -18.24 -9.59
C GLU A 67 7.65 -19.49 -8.77
N ALA A 68 8.67 -20.20 -8.29
CA ALA A 68 8.49 -21.34 -7.38
C ALA A 68 7.79 -20.96 -6.07
N LEU A 69 8.09 -19.77 -5.52
CA LEU A 69 7.35 -19.22 -4.37
C LEU A 69 5.89 -18.97 -4.73
N GLY A 70 5.61 -18.36 -5.89
CA GLY A 70 4.25 -18.11 -6.37
C GLY A 70 3.44 -19.39 -6.47
N ASP A 71 4.00 -20.44 -7.09
CA ASP A 71 3.36 -21.76 -7.21
C ASP A 71 3.07 -22.38 -5.84
N ALA A 72 3.99 -22.23 -4.88
CA ALA A 72 3.83 -22.76 -3.53
C ALA A 72 2.86 -21.93 -2.65
N LEU A 73 2.49 -20.70 -3.04
CA LEU A 73 1.55 -19.86 -2.32
C LEU A 73 0.07 -20.15 -2.66
N ASP A 74 -0.23 -21.29 -3.28
CA ASP A 74 -1.62 -21.72 -3.45
C ASP A 74 -2.28 -21.93 -2.08
N PHE A 75 -3.29 -21.11 -1.78
CA PHE A 75 -3.95 -21.08 -0.48
C PHE A 75 -4.53 -22.41 -0.05
N ASP A 76 -5.09 -23.19 -0.98
CA ASP A 76 -5.81 -24.43 -0.66
C ASP A 76 -4.83 -25.56 -0.27
N SER A 77 -3.56 -25.46 -0.65
CA SER A 77 -2.50 -26.45 -0.34
C SER A 77 -1.43 -25.92 0.64
N ASN A 78 -1.33 -24.60 0.87
CA ASN A 78 -0.28 -24.00 1.70
C ASN A 78 -0.69 -23.90 3.18
N ALA A 79 -0.15 -24.78 4.02
CA ALA A 79 -0.45 -24.83 5.46
C ALA A 79 -0.06 -23.53 6.20
N HIS A 80 1.00 -22.83 5.77
CA HIS A 80 1.42 -21.57 6.41
C HIS A 80 0.43 -20.43 6.14
N LEU A 81 -0.11 -20.34 4.92
CA LEU A 81 -1.15 -19.37 4.59
C LEU A 81 -2.47 -19.69 5.29
N GLN A 82 -2.81 -20.97 5.44
CA GLN A 82 -4.00 -21.37 6.20
C GLN A 82 -3.86 -21.01 7.69
N GLU A 83 -2.68 -21.22 8.32
CA GLU A 83 -2.40 -20.74 9.67
C GLU A 83 -2.52 -19.23 9.81
N ALA A 84 -2.00 -18.46 8.83
CA ALA A 84 -2.11 -17.01 8.79
C ALA A 84 -3.57 -16.55 8.61
N TYR A 85 -4.36 -17.25 7.82
CA TYR A 85 -5.78 -17.01 7.64
C TYR A 85 -6.55 -17.19 8.96
N GLU A 86 -6.35 -18.31 9.66
CA GLU A 86 -7.02 -18.58 10.94
C GLU A 86 -6.68 -17.50 11.99
N ALA A 87 -5.42 -17.07 12.07
CA ALA A 87 -5.03 -15.96 12.93
C ALA A 87 -5.70 -14.63 12.54
N SER A 88 -5.86 -14.37 11.24
CA SER A 88 -6.48 -13.15 10.72
C SER A 88 -7.96 -13.05 11.07
N LEU A 89 -8.67 -14.19 11.25
CA LEU A 89 -10.07 -14.19 11.65
C LEU A 89 -10.33 -13.50 13.00
N VAL A 90 -9.32 -13.46 13.86
CA VAL A 90 -9.42 -12.81 15.19
C VAL A 90 -8.63 -11.50 15.30
N ALA A 91 -7.71 -11.23 14.36
CA ALA A 91 -6.83 -10.06 14.38
C ALA A 91 -7.21 -8.96 13.38
N ASN A 92 -7.92 -9.30 12.30
CA ASN A 92 -8.22 -8.40 11.19
C ASN A 92 -9.69 -7.93 11.18
N VAL A 93 -9.92 -6.77 10.58
CA VAL A 93 -11.27 -6.21 10.41
C VAL A 93 -12.02 -6.83 9.22
N LEU A 94 -11.29 -7.36 8.24
CA LEU A 94 -11.89 -7.95 7.04
C LEU A 94 -12.65 -9.24 7.38
N PRO A 95 -13.81 -9.46 6.74
CA PRO A 95 -14.56 -10.71 6.85
C PRO A 95 -13.80 -11.93 6.28
N PRO A 96 -14.18 -13.16 6.69
CA PRO A 96 -13.50 -14.38 6.28
C PRO A 96 -13.35 -14.55 4.77
N GLU A 97 -14.42 -14.29 4.03
CA GLU A 97 -14.44 -14.45 2.55
C GLU A 97 -13.45 -13.52 1.86
N MET A 98 -13.35 -12.27 2.31
CA MET A 98 -12.39 -11.31 1.77
C MET A 98 -10.95 -11.65 2.18
N MET A 99 -10.73 -12.08 3.42
CA MET A 99 -9.41 -12.53 3.86
C MET A 99 -8.94 -13.72 3.04
N GLN A 100 -9.78 -14.74 2.85
CA GLN A 100 -9.45 -15.89 2.03
C GLN A 100 -9.12 -15.48 0.59
N ASN A 101 -9.93 -14.61 0.00
CA ASN A 101 -9.68 -14.09 -1.35
C ASN A 101 -8.36 -13.32 -1.43
N SER A 102 -7.98 -12.58 -0.38
CA SER A 102 -6.72 -11.84 -0.34
C SER A 102 -5.48 -12.74 -0.39
N TYR A 103 -5.58 -13.98 0.05
CA TYR A 103 -4.52 -14.99 -0.09
C TYR A 103 -4.54 -15.67 -1.46
N ARG A 104 -5.73 -15.97 -2.00
CA ARG A 104 -5.88 -16.62 -3.32
C ARG A 104 -5.36 -15.81 -4.49
N ILE A 105 -5.28 -14.48 -4.34
CA ILE A 105 -4.73 -13.60 -5.37
C ILE A 105 -3.21 -13.42 -5.30
N LEU A 106 -2.51 -14.06 -4.35
CA LEU A 106 -1.05 -13.88 -4.19
C LEU A 106 -0.21 -14.58 -5.28
N PRO A 107 -0.52 -15.82 -5.72
CA PRO A 107 0.34 -16.54 -6.65
C PRO A 107 0.71 -15.76 -7.93
N PRO A 108 -0.23 -15.16 -8.67
CA PRO A 108 0.09 -14.44 -9.90
C PRO A 108 1.05 -13.25 -9.71
N LEU A 109 1.14 -12.70 -8.50
CA LEU A 109 2.02 -11.58 -8.19
C LEU A 109 3.50 -11.95 -8.41
N PHE A 110 3.85 -13.21 -8.18
CA PHE A 110 5.22 -13.72 -8.25
C PHE A 110 5.54 -14.36 -9.61
N SER A 111 4.61 -14.31 -10.59
CA SER A 111 4.90 -14.84 -11.93
C SER A 111 6.06 -14.11 -12.58
N ARG A 112 6.85 -14.83 -13.39
CA ARG A 112 8.02 -14.31 -14.08
C ARG A 112 7.71 -13.04 -14.88
N ASP A 113 6.59 -13.02 -15.60
CA ASP A 113 6.19 -11.87 -16.43
C ASP A 113 5.89 -10.64 -15.56
N ASN A 114 5.12 -10.81 -14.49
CA ASN A 114 4.74 -9.70 -13.61
C ASN A 114 5.97 -9.15 -12.85
N VAL A 115 6.84 -10.01 -12.35
CA VAL A 115 8.08 -9.61 -11.67
C VAL A 115 9.02 -8.86 -12.62
N THR A 116 9.15 -9.34 -13.86
CA THR A 116 9.96 -8.70 -14.90
C THR A 116 9.41 -7.31 -15.24
N GLU A 117 8.09 -7.19 -15.45
CA GLU A 117 7.43 -5.91 -15.70
C GLU A 117 7.67 -4.90 -14.56
N ILE A 118 7.50 -5.33 -13.32
CA ILE A 118 7.73 -4.48 -12.14
C ILE A 118 9.19 -4.03 -12.06
N ALA A 119 10.15 -4.93 -12.24
CA ALA A 119 11.57 -4.64 -12.15
C ALA A 119 12.01 -3.67 -13.25
N ASP A 120 11.59 -3.91 -14.49
CA ASP A 120 11.98 -3.11 -15.63
C ASP A 120 11.34 -1.73 -15.59
N SER A 121 10.03 -1.63 -15.30
CA SER A 121 9.33 -0.35 -15.30
C SER A 121 9.78 0.59 -14.18
N GLN A 122 10.18 0.07 -13.01
CA GLN A 122 10.52 0.91 -11.86
C GLN A 122 12.02 1.14 -11.69
N VAL A 123 12.87 0.22 -12.09
CA VAL A 123 14.34 0.34 -11.94
C VAL A 123 15.06 0.29 -13.28
N GLY A 124 14.63 -0.64 -14.14
CA GLY A 124 15.30 -1.05 -15.36
C GLY A 124 16.18 -2.27 -15.12
N LEU A 125 15.92 -3.36 -15.85
CA LEU A 125 16.63 -4.64 -15.69
C LEU A 125 18.13 -4.51 -15.88
N ASN A 126 18.57 -3.66 -16.82
CA ASN A 126 19.98 -3.43 -17.08
C ASN A 126 20.72 -2.89 -15.85
N TYR A 127 20.10 -1.98 -15.08
CA TYR A 127 20.70 -1.42 -13.86
C TYR A 127 20.71 -2.42 -12.69
N LEU A 128 19.75 -3.33 -12.65
CA LEU A 128 19.74 -4.41 -11.66
C LEU A 128 20.78 -5.47 -11.97
N ASN A 129 21.01 -5.78 -13.25
CA ASN A 129 21.92 -6.83 -13.68
C ASN A 129 23.39 -6.41 -13.74
N GLY A 130 23.66 -5.12 -13.93
CA GLY A 130 25.05 -4.70 -14.11
C GLY A 130 25.27 -3.19 -14.19
N TRP A 131 26.47 -2.84 -14.58
CA TRP A 131 26.89 -1.47 -14.81
C TRP A 131 26.45 -1.01 -16.19
N VAL A 132 25.60 0.01 -16.27
CA VAL A 132 25.07 0.58 -17.51
C VAL A 132 25.92 1.77 -17.92
N PRO A 133 26.55 1.75 -19.11
CA PRO A 133 27.41 2.83 -19.57
C PRO A 133 26.60 4.04 -20.03
N HIS A 134 27.11 5.22 -19.73
CA HIS A 134 26.58 6.50 -20.18
C HIS A 134 27.74 7.39 -20.65
N THR A 135 27.60 8.00 -21.84
CA THR A 135 28.53 8.99 -22.31
C THR A 135 27.97 10.40 -22.09
N LEU A 136 28.68 11.23 -21.34
CA LEU A 136 28.30 12.62 -21.10
C LEU A 136 28.60 13.50 -22.30
N ARG A 137 28.02 14.71 -22.35
CA ARG A 137 28.23 15.67 -23.47
C ARG A 137 29.68 16.14 -23.62
N ASP A 138 30.43 16.13 -22.52
CA ASP A 138 31.86 16.48 -22.51
C ASP A 138 32.79 15.33 -22.89
N GLY A 139 32.21 14.15 -23.22
CA GLY A 139 32.95 12.96 -23.64
C GLY A 139 33.39 12.06 -22.50
N ARG A 140 33.05 12.39 -21.22
CA ARG A 140 33.31 11.47 -20.09
C ARG A 140 32.45 10.23 -20.21
N GLU A 141 33.04 9.12 -19.85
CA GLU A 141 32.34 7.84 -19.67
C GLU A 141 32.07 7.59 -18.19
N LEU A 142 30.84 7.23 -17.89
CA LEU A 142 30.46 6.76 -16.57
C LEU A 142 29.59 5.50 -16.66
N ARG A 143 29.58 4.74 -15.61
CA ARG A 143 28.69 3.57 -15.49
C ARG A 143 27.82 3.73 -14.25
N VAL A 144 26.56 3.33 -14.35
CA VAL A 144 25.60 3.41 -13.26
C VAL A 144 25.06 2.01 -12.96
N ARG A 145 24.95 1.66 -11.69
CA ARG A 145 24.33 0.41 -11.24
C ARG A 145 23.42 0.65 -10.05
N ALA A 146 22.29 -0.07 -10.01
CA ALA A 146 21.38 -0.11 -8.86
C ALA A 146 21.79 -1.22 -7.89
N PHE A 147 22.09 -0.84 -6.64
CA PHE A 147 22.40 -1.76 -5.56
C PHE A 147 21.27 -1.78 -4.54
N GLY A 148 20.95 -2.93 -3.95
CA GLY A 148 20.02 -3.02 -2.82
C GLY A 148 20.54 -2.34 -1.57
N SER A 149 19.63 -2.09 -0.66
CA SER A 149 19.92 -1.48 0.64
C SER A 149 19.58 -2.46 1.77
N ARG A 150 20.07 -2.18 2.96
CA ARG A 150 19.56 -2.81 4.19
C ARG A 150 18.29 -2.05 4.59
N VAL A 151 17.13 -2.71 4.50
CA VAL A 151 15.83 -2.06 4.58
C VAL A 151 15.01 -2.61 5.74
N LEU A 152 14.42 -1.72 6.52
CA LEU A 152 13.35 -2.06 7.45
C LEU A 152 12.00 -1.70 6.81
N HIS A 153 11.11 -2.68 6.72
CA HIS A 153 9.73 -2.46 6.32
C HIS A 153 8.78 -2.45 7.51
N ILE A 154 7.86 -1.49 7.52
CA ILE A 154 6.73 -1.38 8.45
C ILE A 154 5.46 -1.36 7.61
N PRO A 155 4.98 -2.53 7.15
CA PRO A 155 3.83 -2.62 6.25
C PRO A 155 2.50 -2.35 6.98
N ALA A 156 1.49 -1.93 6.22
CA ALA A 156 0.11 -1.91 6.67
C ALA A 156 -0.46 -3.33 6.73
N GLY A 157 -1.36 -3.57 7.67
CA GLY A 157 -1.96 -4.90 7.91
C GLY A 157 -3.39 -5.04 7.39
N ASN A 158 -3.70 -4.45 6.24
CA ASN A 158 -5.04 -4.48 5.65
C ASN A 158 -5.22 -5.56 4.57
N GLY A 159 -4.42 -6.61 4.59
CA GLY A 159 -4.54 -7.78 3.72
C GLY A 159 -3.20 -8.35 3.27
N GLY A 160 -3.23 -9.59 2.78
CA GLY A 160 -2.04 -10.36 2.38
C GLY A 160 -1.20 -9.72 1.27
N LEU A 161 -1.83 -8.96 0.39
CA LEU A 161 -1.15 -8.30 -0.73
C LEU A 161 -0.02 -7.37 -0.30
N VAL A 162 -0.19 -6.61 0.80
CA VAL A 162 0.84 -5.67 1.27
C VAL A 162 2.09 -6.40 1.73
N SER A 163 1.93 -7.50 2.46
CA SER A 163 3.04 -8.37 2.89
C SER A 163 3.77 -8.99 1.68
N ALA A 164 3.02 -9.48 0.70
CA ALA A 164 3.58 -10.08 -0.51
C ALA A 164 4.37 -9.05 -1.36
N VAL A 165 3.78 -7.86 -1.60
CA VAL A 165 4.46 -6.76 -2.32
C VAL A 165 5.72 -6.30 -1.59
N THR A 166 5.71 -6.28 -0.26
CA THR A 166 6.89 -5.92 0.54
C THR A 166 8.04 -6.89 0.31
N ILE A 167 7.78 -8.19 0.36
CA ILE A 167 8.80 -9.23 0.10
C ILE A 167 9.26 -9.17 -1.36
N LEU A 168 8.33 -9.10 -2.31
CA LEU A 168 8.63 -9.03 -3.74
C LEU A 168 9.58 -7.86 -4.07
N ARG A 169 9.27 -6.66 -3.62
CA ARG A 169 10.09 -5.45 -3.83
C ARG A 169 11.50 -5.60 -3.27
N SER A 170 11.60 -6.21 -2.10
CA SER A 170 12.88 -6.47 -1.42
C SER A 170 13.75 -7.43 -2.21
N VAL A 171 13.16 -8.49 -2.75
CA VAL A 171 13.87 -9.50 -3.57
C VAL A 171 14.31 -8.90 -4.91
N ILE A 172 13.44 -8.17 -5.61
CA ILE A 172 13.77 -7.49 -6.88
C ILE A 172 14.99 -6.58 -6.71
N THR A 173 15.08 -5.85 -5.60
CA THR A 173 16.17 -4.90 -5.34
C THR A 173 17.43 -5.55 -4.77
N ARG A 174 17.44 -6.85 -4.52
CA ARG A 174 18.54 -7.55 -3.80
C ARG A 174 18.86 -6.88 -2.45
N SER A 175 17.83 -6.55 -1.68
CA SER A 175 17.97 -5.91 -0.37
C SER A 175 18.05 -6.93 0.75
N ASP A 176 18.85 -6.64 1.79
CA ASP A 176 18.69 -7.29 3.10
C ASP A 176 17.51 -6.65 3.81
N VAL A 177 16.53 -7.44 4.22
CA VAL A 177 15.25 -6.92 4.67
C VAL A 177 14.84 -7.43 6.03
N ILE A 178 14.39 -6.50 6.86
CA ILE A 178 13.72 -6.77 8.13
C ILE A 178 12.29 -6.26 7.99
N ILE A 179 11.31 -7.11 8.24
CA ILE A 179 9.88 -6.76 8.20
C ILE A 179 9.33 -6.77 9.62
N LYS A 180 8.84 -5.63 10.06
CA LYS A 180 8.03 -5.50 11.27
C LYS A 180 6.59 -5.82 10.95
N ALA A 181 6.14 -7.01 11.29
CA ALA A 181 4.77 -7.45 11.04
C ALA A 181 3.75 -6.53 11.73
N PRO A 182 2.63 -6.18 11.10
CA PRO A 182 1.58 -5.36 11.70
C PRO A 182 0.72 -6.18 12.67
N SER A 183 0.17 -5.52 13.71
CA SER A 183 -0.61 -6.20 14.76
C SER A 183 -1.96 -6.78 14.31
N ASN A 184 -2.48 -6.32 13.19
CA ASN A 184 -3.74 -6.79 12.61
C ASN A 184 -3.56 -7.80 11.44
N ASP A 185 -2.31 -8.08 11.06
CA ASP A 185 -1.93 -9.13 10.11
C ASP A 185 -0.51 -9.64 10.44
N PRO A 186 -0.29 -10.23 11.63
CA PRO A 186 1.06 -10.52 12.10
C PRO A 186 1.68 -11.77 11.48
N LEU A 187 0.90 -12.64 10.83
CA LEU A 187 1.40 -13.93 10.33
C LEU A 187 1.60 -13.99 8.80
N THR A 188 0.96 -13.14 8.00
CA THR A 188 1.03 -13.28 6.53
C THR A 188 2.46 -13.18 5.98
N ALA A 189 3.23 -12.16 6.39
CA ALA A 189 4.62 -12.04 5.94
C ALA A 189 5.49 -13.22 6.42
N ILE A 190 5.21 -13.77 7.60
CA ILE A 190 5.89 -14.96 8.14
C ILE A 190 5.51 -16.22 7.36
N ALA A 191 4.24 -16.37 6.98
CA ALA A 191 3.76 -17.48 6.17
C ALA A 191 4.46 -17.50 4.80
N ILE A 192 4.56 -16.34 4.13
CA ILE A 192 5.28 -16.20 2.87
C ILE A 192 6.78 -16.52 3.07
N ALA A 193 7.40 -16.02 4.15
CA ALA A 193 8.80 -16.28 4.46
C ALA A 193 9.09 -17.78 4.75
N ARG A 194 8.18 -18.45 5.46
CA ARG A 194 8.27 -19.92 5.70
C ARG A 194 8.11 -20.69 4.40
N THR A 195 7.15 -20.33 3.56
CA THR A 195 6.98 -20.93 2.23
C THR A 195 8.24 -20.74 1.37
N LEU A 196 8.85 -19.53 1.40
CA LEU A 196 10.11 -19.27 0.71
C LEU A 196 11.25 -20.18 1.26
N ALA A 197 11.32 -20.40 2.56
CA ALA A 197 12.32 -21.30 3.14
C ALA A 197 12.08 -22.77 2.77
N ASP A 198 10.83 -23.17 2.55
CA ASP A 198 10.50 -24.53 2.09
C ASP A 198 10.92 -24.78 0.63
N VAL A 199 10.71 -23.78 -0.25
CA VAL A 199 11.04 -23.91 -1.69
C VAL A 199 12.51 -23.60 -1.99
N ALA A 200 13.14 -22.71 -1.22
CA ALA A 200 14.51 -22.25 -1.43
C ALA A 200 15.32 -22.22 -0.12
N PRO A 201 15.49 -23.36 0.57
CA PRO A 201 16.24 -23.43 1.81
C PRO A 201 17.72 -23.06 1.56
N ASN A 202 18.31 -22.26 2.45
CA ASN A 202 19.68 -21.76 2.34
C ASN A 202 19.99 -20.86 1.12
N HIS A 203 19.00 -20.52 0.30
CA HIS A 203 19.17 -19.57 -0.80
C HIS A 203 19.48 -18.16 -0.26
N PRO A 204 20.31 -17.35 -0.94
CA PRO A 204 20.61 -15.97 -0.50
C PRO A 204 19.34 -15.15 -0.22
N ILE A 205 18.31 -15.23 -1.06
CA ILE A 205 17.03 -14.53 -0.84
C ILE A 205 16.42 -14.89 0.52
N THR A 206 16.43 -16.16 0.92
CA THR A 206 15.91 -16.63 2.21
C THR A 206 16.78 -16.17 3.37
N LYS A 207 18.11 -16.13 3.19
CA LYS A 207 19.07 -15.68 4.21
C LYS A 207 18.99 -14.19 4.47
N HIS A 208 18.54 -13.41 3.49
CA HIS A 208 18.40 -11.95 3.60
C HIS A 208 16.99 -11.51 3.97
N LEU A 209 16.17 -12.40 4.54
CA LEU A 209 14.82 -12.11 5.01
C LEU A 209 14.69 -12.35 6.51
N VAL A 210 14.23 -11.32 7.22
CA VAL A 210 13.84 -11.35 8.63
C VAL A 210 12.41 -10.85 8.75
N VAL A 211 11.53 -11.57 9.44
CA VAL A 211 10.16 -11.14 9.73
C VAL A 211 9.86 -11.37 11.21
N GLY A 212 9.53 -10.32 11.94
CA GLY A 212 9.20 -10.43 13.36
C GLY A 212 8.17 -9.40 13.79
N TYR A 213 7.66 -9.57 15.00
CA TYR A 213 6.69 -8.65 15.59
C TYR A 213 7.25 -7.97 16.85
N TRP A 214 7.10 -6.67 16.94
CA TRP A 214 7.25 -5.88 18.16
C TRP A 214 6.24 -4.73 18.16
N LYS A 215 5.87 -4.28 19.35
CA LYS A 215 4.94 -3.17 19.49
C LYS A 215 5.60 -1.87 19.03
N GLY A 216 4.89 -1.04 18.29
CA GLY A 216 5.37 0.31 17.95
C GLY A 216 5.63 1.12 19.23
N GLY A 217 6.82 1.72 19.33
CA GLY A 217 7.27 2.42 20.53
C GLY A 217 8.04 1.54 21.53
N ASP A 218 8.35 0.30 21.18
CA ASP A 218 9.29 -0.53 21.95
C ASP A 218 10.71 0.03 21.78
N LEU A 219 11.12 0.87 22.72
CA LEU A 219 12.40 1.56 22.69
C LEU A 219 13.59 0.60 22.76
N ALA A 220 13.44 -0.55 23.44
CA ALA A 220 14.49 -1.56 23.52
C ALA A 220 14.84 -2.14 22.15
N VAL A 221 13.88 -2.21 21.25
CA VAL A 221 14.07 -2.66 19.87
C VAL A 221 14.41 -1.49 18.96
N GLU A 222 13.58 -0.45 18.96
CA GLU A 222 13.64 0.62 17.96
C GLU A 222 14.90 1.48 18.08
N GLU A 223 15.32 1.87 19.29
CA GLU A 223 16.55 2.66 19.50
C GLU A 223 17.83 1.87 19.18
N ASN A 224 17.77 0.55 19.23
CA ASN A 224 18.89 -0.31 18.90
C ASN A 224 18.94 -0.65 17.42
N LEU A 225 17.79 -0.87 16.76
CA LEU A 225 17.72 -1.31 15.35
C LEU A 225 17.71 -0.13 14.36
N TYR A 226 16.99 0.99 14.67
CA TYR A 226 16.76 2.09 13.73
C TYR A 226 17.95 3.04 13.66
N LYS A 227 19.11 2.51 13.27
CA LYS A 227 20.38 3.21 13.19
C LYS A 227 21.03 3.03 11.82
N PRO A 228 21.73 4.06 11.27
CA PRO A 228 22.33 3.99 9.93
C PRO A 228 23.34 2.86 9.73
N HIS A 229 24.01 2.41 10.78
CA HIS A 229 24.95 1.30 10.66
C HIS A 229 24.26 -0.08 10.58
N HIS A 230 22.99 -0.18 10.99
CA HIS A 230 22.19 -1.40 10.87
C HIS A 230 21.32 -1.41 9.61
N ILE A 231 20.62 -0.31 9.35
CA ILE A 231 19.69 -0.16 8.22
C ILE A 231 19.95 1.17 7.50
N GLU A 232 19.75 1.20 6.20
CA GLU A 232 19.95 2.39 5.38
C GLU A 232 18.63 3.08 5.03
N LYS A 233 17.52 2.31 5.03
CA LYS A 233 16.20 2.82 4.65
C LYS A 233 15.10 2.22 5.54
N ILE A 234 14.11 3.03 5.85
CA ILE A 234 12.85 2.58 6.44
C ILE A 234 11.75 2.82 5.42
N VAL A 235 11.03 1.75 5.02
CA VAL A 235 9.82 1.85 4.22
C VAL A 235 8.62 1.73 5.15
N ALA A 236 7.95 2.84 5.41
CA ALA A 236 6.80 2.90 6.30
C ALA A 236 5.51 3.05 5.48
N TRP A 237 4.63 2.04 5.61
CA TRP A 237 3.35 2.01 4.94
C TRP A 237 2.24 1.81 5.98
N GLY A 238 1.53 2.87 6.33
CA GLY A 238 0.52 2.77 7.38
C GLY A 238 -0.16 4.08 7.74
N GLY A 239 -0.87 4.09 8.87
CA GLY A 239 -1.57 5.26 9.37
C GLY A 239 -0.62 6.37 9.82
N LEU A 240 -1.14 7.61 9.88
CA LEU A 240 -0.38 8.83 10.22
C LEU A 240 0.45 8.69 11.51
N ALA A 241 -0.13 8.07 12.54
CA ALA A 241 0.56 7.90 13.82
C ALA A 241 1.81 7.00 13.68
N SER A 242 1.73 5.94 12.86
CA SER A 242 2.85 5.03 12.60
C SER A 242 3.96 5.71 11.81
N VAL A 243 3.61 6.39 10.70
CA VAL A 243 4.59 7.11 9.88
C VAL A 243 5.25 8.24 10.69
N LYS A 244 4.45 9.05 11.41
CA LYS A 244 4.96 10.11 12.28
C LYS A 244 5.84 9.56 13.41
N HIS A 245 5.54 8.38 13.95
CA HIS A 245 6.38 7.76 14.98
C HIS A 245 7.78 7.47 14.44
N VAL A 246 7.89 6.96 13.22
CA VAL A 246 9.17 6.59 12.58
C VAL A 246 10.04 7.81 12.26
N THR A 247 9.44 8.96 11.95
CA THR A 247 10.22 10.18 11.59
C THR A 247 11.21 10.60 12.67
N ARG A 248 10.96 10.25 13.94
CA ARG A 248 11.88 10.56 15.07
C ARG A 248 13.26 9.90 14.98
N TYR A 249 13.35 8.79 14.22
CA TYR A 249 14.60 8.03 14.04
C TYR A 249 15.39 8.44 12.80
N ILE A 250 14.79 9.29 11.95
CA ILE A 250 15.41 9.69 10.69
C ILE A 250 16.57 10.66 10.97
N GLN A 251 17.74 10.31 10.45
CA GLN A 251 19.00 11.01 10.65
C GLN A 251 19.89 10.80 9.41
N PRO A 252 21.00 11.55 9.26
CA PRO A 252 21.93 11.34 8.15
C PRO A 252 22.36 9.87 8.01
N GLY A 253 22.21 9.33 6.81
CA GLY A 253 22.48 7.92 6.50
C GLY A 253 21.30 6.96 6.70
N LEU A 254 20.13 7.45 7.17
CA LEU A 254 18.90 6.67 7.28
C LEU A 254 17.76 7.42 6.60
N GLU A 255 17.33 6.90 5.43
CA GLU A 255 16.25 7.48 4.62
C GLU A 255 14.88 6.90 5.00
N LEU A 256 13.84 7.75 5.00
CA LEU A 256 12.45 7.32 5.08
C LEU A 256 11.79 7.32 3.70
N ILE A 257 11.24 6.19 3.31
CA ILE A 257 10.33 6.05 2.18
C ILE A 257 8.93 5.89 2.77
N ALA A 258 8.18 7.00 2.86
CA ALA A 258 6.85 7.00 3.42
C ALA A 258 5.82 6.75 2.31
N LEU A 259 4.97 5.75 2.54
CA LEU A 259 3.71 5.54 1.85
C LEU A 259 2.63 6.03 2.80
N ASP A 260 2.36 7.33 2.72
CA ASP A 260 1.56 8.06 3.71
C ASP A 260 0.09 7.62 3.73
N PRO A 261 -0.62 7.83 4.83
CA PRO A 261 -2.05 7.63 4.88
C PRO A 261 -2.74 8.66 3.99
N LYS A 262 -3.26 8.20 2.87
CA LYS A 262 -3.94 9.01 1.86
C LYS A 262 -5.42 8.67 1.82
N ARG A 263 -6.17 9.50 1.14
CA ARG A 263 -7.59 9.30 0.89
C ARG A 263 -7.89 9.47 -0.59
N SER A 264 -8.87 8.73 -1.07
CA SER A 264 -9.29 8.76 -2.45
C SER A 264 -10.67 9.37 -2.60
N ALA A 265 -10.91 9.95 -3.76
CA ALA A 265 -12.15 10.60 -4.12
C ALA A 265 -12.64 10.11 -5.49
N THR A 266 -13.83 10.53 -5.86
CA THR A 266 -14.41 10.30 -7.19
C THR A 266 -14.90 11.61 -7.77
N ILE A 267 -14.81 11.76 -9.10
CA ILE A 267 -15.40 12.86 -9.85
C ILE A 267 -16.31 12.27 -10.93
N ILE A 268 -17.59 12.67 -10.89
CA ILE A 268 -18.60 12.24 -11.83
C ILE A 268 -19.07 13.44 -12.64
N GLY A 269 -18.90 13.39 -13.96
CA GLY A 269 -19.33 14.41 -14.90
C GLY A 269 -20.83 14.39 -15.15
N ARG A 270 -21.34 15.43 -15.81
CA ARG A 270 -22.76 15.61 -16.15
C ARG A 270 -23.31 14.50 -17.02
N GLU A 271 -22.47 13.91 -17.83
CA GLU A 271 -22.79 12.80 -18.74
C GLU A 271 -23.31 11.55 -18.00
N ALA A 272 -23.14 11.48 -16.69
CA ALA A 272 -23.72 10.42 -15.85
C ALA A 272 -25.26 10.49 -15.78
N PHE A 273 -25.86 11.61 -16.17
CA PHE A 273 -27.29 11.89 -16.10
C PHE A 273 -27.97 11.95 -17.47
N ASP A 274 -27.26 11.56 -18.55
CA ASP A 274 -27.82 11.58 -19.91
C ASP A 274 -28.99 10.61 -20.08
N ASP A 275 -28.91 9.44 -19.41
CA ASP A 275 -29.98 8.44 -19.38
C ASP A 275 -29.83 7.52 -18.14
N GLU A 276 -30.90 6.74 -17.87
CA GLU A 276 -30.98 5.87 -16.67
C GLU A 276 -29.97 4.71 -16.71
N ASP A 277 -29.68 4.15 -17.89
CA ASP A 277 -28.73 3.05 -18.05
C ASP A 277 -27.31 3.52 -17.77
N THR A 278 -26.94 4.68 -18.24
CA THR A 278 -25.67 5.35 -17.95
C THR A 278 -25.54 5.64 -16.46
N MET A 279 -26.57 6.19 -15.83
CA MET A 279 -26.56 6.48 -14.39
C MET A 279 -26.37 5.19 -13.57
N LEU A 280 -27.05 4.10 -13.96
CA LEU A 280 -26.90 2.78 -13.31
C LEU A 280 -25.49 2.23 -13.45
N GLU A 281 -24.88 2.30 -14.63
CA GLU A 281 -23.49 1.84 -14.83
C GLU A 281 -22.49 2.67 -14.02
N VAL A 282 -22.67 3.99 -13.96
CA VAL A 282 -21.89 4.90 -13.12
C VAL A 282 -22.03 4.53 -11.64
N ALA A 283 -23.25 4.22 -11.20
CA ALA A 283 -23.51 3.81 -9.82
C ALA A 283 -22.80 2.49 -9.46
N ARG A 284 -22.78 1.47 -10.35
CA ARG A 284 -22.03 0.22 -10.16
C ARG A 284 -20.53 0.46 -9.99
N ARG A 285 -19.98 1.30 -10.84
CA ARG A 285 -18.55 1.65 -10.80
C ARG A 285 -18.21 2.41 -9.52
N ALA A 286 -19.03 3.39 -9.11
CA ALA A 286 -18.84 4.12 -7.87
C ALA A 286 -18.96 3.21 -6.64
N ALA A 287 -19.97 2.32 -6.61
CA ALA A 287 -20.13 1.33 -5.56
C ALA A 287 -18.93 0.39 -5.43
N THR A 288 -18.31 0.00 -6.56
CA THR A 288 -17.08 -0.80 -6.58
C THR A 288 -15.92 -0.04 -5.94
N ASP A 289 -15.68 1.21 -6.33
CA ASP A 289 -14.60 2.04 -5.79
C ASP A 289 -14.77 2.33 -4.29
N ILE A 290 -16.01 2.35 -3.78
CA ILE A 290 -16.31 2.45 -2.35
C ILE A 290 -16.08 1.09 -1.67
N GLY A 291 -16.68 0.03 -2.20
CA GLY A 291 -16.96 -1.21 -1.48
C GLY A 291 -15.78 -2.18 -1.37
N VAL A 292 -14.87 -2.22 -2.34
CA VAL A 292 -13.76 -3.20 -2.36
C VAL A 292 -13.03 -3.22 -1.02
N ALA A 293 -12.84 -4.43 -0.48
CA ALA A 293 -12.22 -4.65 0.83
C ALA A 293 -12.85 -3.80 1.97
N ASN A 294 -14.17 -3.59 1.92
CA ASN A 294 -14.93 -2.79 2.90
C ASN A 294 -14.39 -1.37 3.12
N GLN A 295 -13.81 -0.77 2.07
CA GLN A 295 -13.23 0.58 2.13
C GLN A 295 -11.95 0.68 3.00
N GLU A 296 -11.29 -0.45 3.31
CA GLU A 296 -10.06 -0.46 4.10
C GLU A 296 -8.82 0.01 3.31
N GLY A 297 -8.89 0.05 1.99
CA GLY A 297 -7.81 0.55 1.14
C GLY A 297 -7.71 2.07 1.09
N CYS A 298 -6.51 2.61 0.91
CA CYS A 298 -6.29 4.03 0.65
C CYS A 298 -6.86 4.47 -0.71
N ALA A 299 -6.97 3.55 -1.68
CA ALA A 299 -7.54 3.79 -3.00
C ALA A 299 -9.07 3.86 -3.02
N ASN A 300 -9.76 3.40 -1.97
CA ASN A 300 -11.22 3.46 -1.92
C ASN A 300 -11.74 4.90 -1.85
N ALA A 301 -12.75 5.17 -2.66
CA ALA A 301 -13.44 6.46 -2.67
C ALA A 301 -14.18 6.71 -1.34
N ARG A 302 -14.07 7.93 -0.83
CA ARG A 302 -14.79 8.39 0.35
C ARG A 302 -15.72 9.57 0.05
N VAL A 303 -15.24 10.53 -0.72
CA VAL A 303 -16.04 11.68 -1.19
C VAL A 303 -16.20 11.55 -2.70
N ILE A 304 -17.42 11.73 -3.17
CA ILE A 304 -17.82 11.63 -4.56
C ILE A 304 -18.37 12.99 -4.99
N TYR A 305 -17.61 13.75 -5.75
CA TYR A 305 -18.04 15.01 -6.32
C TYR A 305 -18.80 14.76 -7.61
N VAL A 306 -20.01 15.33 -7.72
CA VAL A 306 -20.91 15.10 -8.85
C VAL A 306 -21.25 16.42 -9.51
N LEU A 307 -20.95 16.57 -10.78
CA LEU A 307 -21.27 17.77 -11.57
C LEU A 307 -22.76 17.80 -11.96
N SER A 308 -23.65 17.54 -10.98
CA SER A 308 -25.10 17.56 -11.19
C SER A 308 -25.68 18.98 -11.19
N GLY A 309 -25.00 19.92 -10.57
CA GLY A 309 -25.56 21.20 -10.16
C GLY A 309 -26.09 21.17 -8.74
N THR A 310 -26.34 22.35 -8.18
CA THR A 310 -26.84 22.56 -6.80
C THR A 310 -28.29 23.07 -6.77
N ASP A 311 -28.93 23.22 -7.93
CA ASP A 311 -30.34 23.53 -8.05
C ASP A 311 -31.24 22.30 -7.74
N ALA A 312 -32.54 22.49 -7.76
CA ALA A 312 -33.49 21.41 -7.40
C ALA A 312 -33.35 20.17 -8.30
N GLU A 313 -33.05 20.34 -9.59
CA GLU A 313 -32.85 19.24 -10.54
C GLU A 313 -31.51 18.54 -10.25
N GLY A 314 -30.44 19.28 -10.03
CA GLY A 314 -29.13 18.77 -9.69
C GLY A 314 -29.12 17.97 -8.38
N LEU A 315 -29.80 18.47 -7.35
CA LEU A 315 -29.99 17.76 -6.08
C LEU A 315 -30.83 16.47 -6.26
N ALA A 316 -31.89 16.52 -7.07
CA ALA A 316 -32.69 15.31 -7.37
C ALA A 316 -31.83 14.24 -8.07
N ASN A 317 -31.00 14.63 -9.04
CA ASN A 317 -30.07 13.76 -9.74
C ASN A 317 -29.02 13.15 -8.78
N ALA A 318 -28.41 13.97 -7.91
CA ALA A 318 -27.44 13.49 -6.92
C ALA A 318 -28.08 12.52 -5.92
N ASN A 319 -29.29 12.80 -5.45
CA ASN A 319 -30.05 11.92 -4.57
C ASN A 319 -30.39 10.58 -5.27
N ARG A 320 -30.85 10.63 -6.53
CA ARG A 320 -31.13 9.43 -7.32
C ARG A 320 -29.89 8.57 -7.53
N LEU A 321 -28.77 9.19 -7.89
CA LEU A 321 -27.49 8.50 -8.02
C LEU A 321 -27.08 7.85 -6.69
N GLY A 322 -27.29 8.54 -5.56
CA GLY A 322 -27.00 7.99 -4.22
C GLY A 322 -27.81 6.74 -3.92
N GLU A 323 -29.10 6.71 -4.26
CA GLU A 323 -29.97 5.51 -4.12
C GLU A 323 -29.44 4.33 -4.96
N LEU A 324 -29.02 4.59 -6.20
CA LEU A 324 -28.46 3.59 -7.08
C LEU A 324 -27.11 3.06 -6.56
N ILE A 325 -26.21 3.95 -6.14
CA ILE A 325 -24.92 3.55 -5.55
C ILE A 325 -25.12 2.69 -4.31
N TYR A 326 -26.04 3.06 -3.41
CA TYR A 326 -26.33 2.26 -2.22
C TYR A 326 -26.84 0.86 -2.59
N ARG A 327 -27.76 0.75 -3.53
CA ARG A 327 -28.27 -0.52 -4.03
C ARG A 327 -27.17 -1.40 -4.61
N GLU A 328 -26.32 -0.85 -5.47
CA GLU A 328 -25.21 -1.59 -6.08
C GLU A 328 -24.13 -1.96 -5.04
N LEU A 329 -23.85 -1.07 -4.07
CA LEU A 329 -22.91 -1.33 -2.96
C LEU A 329 -23.35 -2.52 -2.09
N THR A 330 -24.65 -2.59 -1.77
CA THR A 330 -25.20 -3.68 -0.96
C THR A 330 -25.32 -5.00 -1.73
N SER A 331 -25.26 -4.94 -3.06
CA SER A 331 -25.32 -6.10 -3.97
C SER A 331 -23.94 -6.65 -4.36
N LEU A 332 -22.85 -6.03 -3.92
CA LEU A 332 -21.50 -6.51 -4.23
C LEU A 332 -21.28 -7.94 -3.71
N PRO A 333 -20.56 -8.79 -4.45
CA PRO A 333 -20.22 -10.14 -4.00
C PRO A 333 -19.46 -10.15 -2.66
N ALA A 334 -19.72 -11.13 -1.81
CA ALA A 334 -19.13 -11.24 -0.46
C ALA A 334 -17.58 -11.28 -0.47
N ILE A 335 -16.99 -11.82 -1.52
CA ILE A 335 -15.53 -11.83 -1.70
C ILE A 335 -14.93 -10.43 -1.93
N ILE A 336 -15.77 -9.45 -2.28
CA ILE A 336 -15.37 -8.05 -2.54
C ILE A 336 -15.77 -7.15 -1.38
N SER A 337 -17.03 -7.28 -0.89
CA SER A 337 -17.62 -6.40 0.11
C SER A 337 -18.76 -7.04 0.88
N THR A 338 -18.79 -6.87 2.20
CA THR A 338 -19.90 -7.26 3.07
C THR A 338 -20.11 -6.20 4.17
N PRO A 339 -21.16 -6.25 4.96
CA PRO A 339 -21.27 -5.40 6.14
C PRO A 339 -20.03 -5.50 7.03
N PRO A 340 -19.47 -4.38 7.53
CA PRO A 340 -18.26 -4.38 8.33
C PRO A 340 -18.46 -5.09 9.67
N ARG A 341 -17.49 -5.94 10.06
CA ARG A 341 -17.53 -6.68 11.36
C ARG A 341 -17.43 -5.73 12.56
N TYR A 342 -16.70 -4.65 12.43
CA TYR A 342 -16.42 -3.68 13.50
C TYR A 342 -16.71 -2.26 13.00
N PRO A 343 -17.99 -1.85 12.96
CA PRO A 343 -18.36 -0.51 12.51
C PRO A 343 -17.82 0.56 13.47
N ASN A 344 -17.39 1.69 12.93
CA ASN A 344 -16.93 2.83 13.70
C ASN A 344 -18.14 3.49 14.40
N ARG A 345 -18.19 3.46 15.73
CA ARG A 345 -19.32 4.00 16.52
C ARG A 345 -19.49 5.51 16.34
N GLU A 346 -18.39 6.25 16.34
CA GLU A 346 -18.41 7.70 16.17
C GLU A 346 -18.98 8.08 14.79
N LEU A 347 -18.62 7.32 13.74
CA LEU A 347 -19.20 7.51 12.42
C LEU A 347 -20.71 7.20 12.41
N LEU A 348 -21.16 6.17 13.12
CA LEU A 348 -22.59 5.86 13.23
C LEU A 348 -23.36 6.99 13.94
N ASP A 349 -22.80 7.57 15.00
CA ASP A 349 -23.40 8.71 15.71
C ASP A 349 -23.50 9.93 14.80
N HIS A 350 -22.51 10.18 13.95
CA HIS A 350 -22.57 11.24 12.93
C HIS A 350 -23.64 10.97 11.86
N LEU A 351 -23.80 9.73 11.41
CA LEU A 351 -24.86 9.36 10.46
C LEU A 351 -26.25 9.61 11.04
N GLU A 352 -26.48 9.23 12.30
CA GLU A 352 -27.76 9.48 12.97
C GLU A 352 -28.03 11.00 13.13
N SER A 353 -27.01 11.77 13.48
CA SER A 353 -27.11 13.23 13.56
C SER A 353 -27.43 13.86 12.18
N SER A 354 -26.83 13.32 11.11
CA SER A 354 -27.10 13.79 9.74
C SER A 354 -28.53 13.47 9.29
N ARG A 355 -29.13 12.34 9.75
CA ARG A 355 -30.56 12.01 9.46
C ARG A 355 -31.55 13.01 10.04
N MET A 356 -31.17 13.68 11.14
CA MET A 356 -32.01 14.68 11.78
C MET A 356 -31.96 16.05 11.08
N ASN A 357 -31.09 16.18 10.05
CA ASN A 357 -30.84 17.45 9.34
C ASN A 357 -31.02 17.27 7.83
N ASP A 358 -32.22 16.88 7.41
CA ASP A 358 -32.55 16.57 6.00
C ASP A 358 -32.51 17.79 5.07
N ASP A 359 -32.53 19.01 5.59
CA ASP A 359 -32.22 20.21 4.83
C ASP A 359 -30.79 20.29 4.33
N PHE A 360 -29.86 19.60 5.01
CA PHE A 360 -28.43 19.61 4.69
C PHE A 360 -27.91 18.28 4.17
N TYR A 361 -28.51 17.18 4.60
CA TYR A 361 -28.02 15.84 4.28
C TYR A 361 -29.15 14.84 4.07
N ARG A 362 -29.04 14.03 3.02
CA ARG A 362 -29.89 12.87 2.83
C ARG A 362 -29.06 11.61 3.07
N VAL A 363 -29.39 10.85 4.10
CA VAL A 363 -28.71 9.61 4.44
C VAL A 363 -29.49 8.41 3.92
N ILE A 364 -28.85 7.60 3.07
CA ILE A 364 -29.43 6.41 2.43
C ILE A 364 -28.76 5.16 3.02
N GLY A 365 -29.55 4.26 3.61
CA GLY A 365 -29.03 3.05 4.25
C GLY A 365 -28.37 3.28 5.61
N GLY A 366 -27.62 2.32 6.11
CA GLY A 366 -26.84 2.40 7.36
C GLY A 366 -27.60 1.98 8.64
N GLU A 367 -28.89 1.69 8.56
CA GLU A 367 -29.72 1.30 9.73
C GLU A 367 -29.29 -0.04 10.33
N GLN A 368 -28.82 -0.97 9.49
CA GLN A 368 -28.32 -2.27 9.88
C GLN A 368 -26.77 -2.33 9.89
N ARG A 369 -26.12 -1.17 9.84
CA ARG A 369 -24.63 -1.05 9.79
C ARG A 369 -24.02 -1.67 8.55
N GLU A 370 -24.79 -1.76 7.46
CA GLU A 370 -24.41 -2.37 6.18
C GLU A 370 -23.59 -1.46 5.28
N GLY A 371 -23.40 -0.21 5.70
CA GLY A 371 -22.84 0.89 4.91
C GLY A 371 -23.92 1.94 4.61
N ALA A 372 -23.52 3.15 4.21
CA ALA A 372 -24.44 4.23 3.92
C ALA A 372 -23.89 5.17 2.83
N ILE A 373 -24.81 5.82 2.12
CA ILE A 373 -24.49 6.95 1.25
C ILE A 373 -25.12 8.22 1.84
N VAL A 374 -24.27 9.20 2.11
CA VAL A 374 -24.71 10.53 2.56
C VAL A 374 -24.67 11.47 1.37
N VAL A 375 -25.80 12.03 0.96
CA VAL A 375 -25.86 13.01 -0.10
C VAL A 375 -25.97 14.39 0.53
N SER A 376 -24.94 15.22 0.37
CA SER A 376 -24.99 16.62 0.79
C SER A 376 -26.05 17.36 -0.04
N GLN A 377 -26.85 18.20 0.60
CA GLN A 377 -27.80 19.09 -0.08
C GLN A 377 -27.16 20.48 -0.29
N LEU A 378 -25.88 20.59 -0.01
CA LEU A 378 -24.99 21.72 -0.23
C LEU A 378 -23.79 21.27 -1.06
N ASP A 379 -23.02 22.22 -1.60
CA ASP A 379 -21.81 21.94 -2.40
C ASP A 379 -20.54 21.68 -1.56
N GLU A 380 -20.72 21.17 -0.35
CA GLU A 380 -19.64 20.87 0.60
C GLU A 380 -19.75 19.45 1.15
N PRO A 381 -18.61 18.78 1.39
CA PRO A 381 -18.62 17.48 2.04
C PRO A 381 -19.03 17.60 3.52
N VAL A 382 -19.50 16.49 4.09
CA VAL A 382 -19.77 16.41 5.52
C VAL A 382 -18.51 16.71 6.35
N ASP A 383 -18.64 17.37 7.49
CA ASP A 383 -17.53 17.73 8.37
C ASP A 383 -16.72 16.50 8.84
N TYR A 384 -17.39 15.39 9.00
CA TYR A 384 -16.79 14.11 9.36
C TYR A 384 -16.28 13.29 8.16
N SER A 385 -16.17 13.91 6.97
CA SER A 385 -15.60 13.24 5.78
C SER A 385 -14.23 12.57 6.03
N PRO A 386 -13.37 13.06 6.94
CA PRO A 386 -12.17 12.37 7.35
C PRO A 386 -12.38 11.00 8.00
N MET A 387 -13.56 10.71 8.52
CA MET A 387 -13.88 9.47 9.24
C MET A 387 -14.59 8.42 8.37
N LEU A 388 -15.00 8.79 7.15
CA LEU A 388 -15.71 7.90 6.23
C LEU A 388 -14.92 6.61 6.00
N SER A 389 -15.54 5.49 6.35
CA SER A 389 -14.96 4.14 6.32
C SER A 389 -16.08 3.09 6.39
N GLY A 390 -15.75 1.82 6.19
CA GLY A 390 -16.71 0.75 6.40
C GLY A 390 -17.94 0.85 5.47
N ARG A 391 -17.72 1.14 4.19
CA ARG A 391 -18.77 1.28 3.16
C ARG A 391 -19.63 2.54 3.32
N VAL A 392 -19.09 3.60 3.91
CA VAL A 392 -19.78 4.89 4.00
C VAL A 392 -19.11 5.89 3.09
N ALA A 393 -19.86 6.52 2.20
CA ALA A 393 -19.37 7.55 1.29
C ALA A 393 -20.30 8.79 1.29
N ASN A 394 -19.70 9.94 0.98
CA ASN A 394 -20.44 11.20 0.85
C ASN A 394 -20.46 11.64 -0.61
N ILE A 395 -21.64 11.87 -1.15
CA ILE A 395 -21.87 12.50 -2.45
C ILE A 395 -22.03 14.00 -2.23
N VAL A 396 -21.31 14.79 -3.03
CA VAL A 396 -21.30 16.24 -2.98
C VAL A 396 -21.69 16.78 -4.35
N PRO A 397 -22.89 17.33 -4.53
CA PRO A 397 -23.29 18.01 -5.76
C PRO A 397 -22.49 19.31 -5.92
N VAL A 398 -22.00 19.57 -7.13
CA VAL A 398 -21.25 20.80 -7.42
C VAL A 398 -21.64 21.38 -8.77
N ASP A 399 -21.54 22.70 -8.90
CA ASP A 399 -21.85 23.43 -10.15
C ASP A 399 -20.65 23.43 -11.11
N SER A 400 -19.43 23.36 -10.59
CA SER A 400 -18.22 23.48 -11.40
C SER A 400 -17.09 22.58 -10.92
N ILE A 401 -16.18 22.29 -11.85
CA ILE A 401 -14.96 21.52 -11.57
C ILE A 401 -13.99 22.29 -10.66
N ASP A 402 -14.07 23.60 -10.60
CA ASP A 402 -13.19 24.44 -9.77
C ASP A 402 -13.39 24.15 -8.27
N LYS A 403 -14.64 23.89 -7.86
CA LYS A 403 -14.95 23.43 -6.49
C LYS A 403 -14.24 22.13 -6.16
N VAL A 404 -14.23 21.19 -7.12
CA VAL A 404 -13.57 19.89 -6.95
C VAL A 404 -12.06 20.03 -6.88
N THR A 405 -11.47 20.82 -7.77
CA THR A 405 -10.02 21.04 -7.78
C THR A 405 -9.54 21.72 -6.49
N ALA A 406 -10.33 22.63 -5.93
CA ALA A 406 -10.02 23.26 -4.64
C ALA A 406 -10.04 22.30 -3.44
N ALA A 407 -10.79 21.20 -3.53
CA ALA A 407 -10.85 20.16 -2.49
C ALA A 407 -9.68 19.16 -2.58
N VAL A 408 -9.00 19.05 -3.73
CA VAL A 408 -7.84 18.17 -3.93
C VAL A 408 -6.62 18.75 -3.22
N ASN A 409 -5.86 17.91 -2.56
CA ASN A 409 -4.65 18.32 -1.82
C ASN A 409 -3.63 17.17 -1.75
N ALA A 410 -2.49 17.39 -1.09
CA ALA A 410 -1.39 16.43 -0.97
C ALA A 410 -1.78 15.08 -0.32
N TYR A 411 -2.91 15.02 0.37
CA TYR A 411 -3.44 13.77 0.94
C TYR A 411 -4.39 13.03 -0.02
N THR A 412 -4.65 13.58 -1.22
CA THR A 412 -5.48 12.93 -2.23
C THR A 412 -4.65 11.92 -3.02
N GLN A 413 -4.92 10.62 -2.83
CA GLN A 413 -4.18 9.57 -3.55
C GLN A 413 -4.78 9.32 -4.92
N THR A 414 -5.91 8.62 -4.98
CA THR A 414 -6.55 8.18 -6.22
C THR A 414 -7.84 8.96 -6.45
N ILE A 415 -8.07 9.37 -7.68
CA ILE A 415 -9.34 9.94 -8.12
C ILE A 415 -9.89 9.07 -9.25
N GLY A 416 -11.02 8.37 -8.99
CA GLY A 416 -11.83 7.69 -10.00
C GLY A 416 -12.67 8.72 -10.76
N ILE A 417 -12.56 8.75 -12.08
CA ILE A 417 -13.20 9.81 -12.89
C ILE A 417 -14.08 9.21 -13.97
N TYR A 418 -15.29 9.76 -14.12
CA TYR A 418 -16.22 9.50 -15.21
C TYR A 418 -16.69 10.83 -15.81
N PRO A 419 -16.79 10.95 -17.14
CA PRO A 419 -16.33 10.02 -18.18
C PRO A 419 -14.82 10.15 -18.46
N GLU A 420 -14.31 9.31 -19.36
CA GLU A 420 -12.91 9.34 -19.81
C GLU A 420 -12.48 10.67 -20.43
N SER A 421 -13.40 11.36 -21.11
CA SER A 421 -13.18 12.72 -21.65
C SER A 421 -12.85 13.72 -20.54
N LEU A 422 -13.56 13.65 -19.42
CA LEU A 422 -13.33 14.50 -18.25
C LEU A 422 -11.97 14.17 -17.61
N LYS A 423 -11.64 12.87 -17.46
CA LYS A 423 -10.34 12.44 -16.93
C LYS A 423 -9.18 12.98 -17.77
N ARG A 424 -9.25 12.85 -19.10
CA ARG A 424 -8.23 13.40 -20.01
C ARG A 424 -8.08 14.91 -19.89
N ARG A 425 -9.18 15.65 -19.69
CA ARG A 425 -9.16 17.10 -19.51
C ARG A 425 -8.49 17.52 -18.19
N LEU A 426 -8.64 16.71 -17.13
CA LEU A 426 -8.18 17.03 -15.78
C LEU A 426 -6.78 16.47 -15.43
N ARG A 427 -6.20 15.62 -16.28
CA ARG A 427 -4.98 14.88 -15.98
C ARG A 427 -3.74 15.75 -15.73
N ASP A 428 -3.70 16.95 -16.31
CA ASP A 428 -2.58 17.88 -16.15
C ASP A 428 -2.88 18.95 -15.07
N THR A 429 -4.12 19.02 -14.58
CA THR A 429 -4.55 19.98 -13.57
C THR A 429 -4.57 19.39 -12.17
N LEU A 430 -5.24 18.24 -11.97
CA LEU A 430 -5.41 17.65 -10.64
C LEU A 430 -4.09 17.31 -9.93
N PRO A 431 -3.02 16.88 -10.61
CA PRO A 431 -1.72 16.65 -9.96
C PRO A 431 -1.09 17.92 -9.39
N LEU A 432 -1.36 19.11 -9.98
CA LEU A 432 -0.88 20.38 -9.45
C LEU A 432 -1.46 20.70 -8.06
N PHE A 433 -2.66 20.20 -7.77
CA PHE A 433 -3.31 20.33 -6.48
C PHE A 433 -2.94 19.20 -5.51
N GLY A 434 -2.31 18.12 -5.98
CA GLY A 434 -1.79 17.04 -5.13
C GLY A 434 -2.32 15.64 -5.43
N ALA A 435 -3.24 15.47 -6.40
CA ALA A 435 -3.70 14.15 -6.80
C ALA A 435 -2.52 13.32 -7.35
N GLN A 436 -2.41 12.06 -6.92
CA GLN A 436 -1.24 11.23 -7.22
C GLN A 436 -1.52 10.14 -8.25
N ARG A 437 -2.79 9.75 -8.40
CA ARG A 437 -3.23 8.77 -9.38
C ARG A 437 -4.62 9.13 -9.90
N LEU A 438 -4.77 9.14 -11.21
CA LEU A 438 -6.05 9.31 -11.89
C LEU A 438 -6.42 8.02 -12.59
N THR A 439 -7.62 7.52 -12.36
CA THR A 439 -8.11 6.28 -12.97
C THR A 439 -9.53 6.44 -13.49
N SER A 440 -9.98 5.51 -14.32
CA SER A 440 -11.37 5.42 -14.71
C SER A 440 -12.21 5.00 -13.50
N LEU A 441 -13.40 5.55 -13.37
CA LEU A 441 -14.35 5.16 -12.31
C LEU A 441 -14.59 3.65 -12.31
N GLY A 442 -14.58 3.01 -11.15
CA GLY A 442 -14.73 1.58 -10.94
C GLY A 442 -13.41 0.79 -10.92
N TYR A 443 -12.28 1.48 -11.15
CA TYR A 443 -10.95 0.85 -11.19
C TYR A 443 -9.98 1.42 -10.14
N ALA A 444 -10.48 2.11 -9.13
CA ALA A 444 -9.62 2.71 -8.11
C ALA A 444 -8.78 1.67 -7.35
N CYS A 445 -9.34 0.50 -7.08
CA CYS A 445 -8.65 -0.58 -6.38
C CYS A 445 -7.84 -1.52 -7.30
N ASN A 446 -7.91 -1.35 -8.63
CA ASN A 446 -7.06 -2.05 -9.58
C ASN A 446 -5.71 -1.35 -9.70
N VAL A 447 -4.86 -1.50 -8.68
CA VAL A 447 -3.56 -0.81 -8.64
C VAL A 447 -2.53 -1.60 -9.45
N ALA A 448 -1.91 -0.94 -10.43
CA ALA A 448 -0.77 -1.51 -11.16
C ALA A 448 0.48 -1.43 -10.28
N ILE A 449 1.00 -2.58 -9.82
CA ILE A 449 2.16 -2.65 -8.92
C ILE A 449 3.44 -2.19 -9.64
N ALA A 450 3.48 -2.34 -10.97
CA ALA A 450 4.55 -1.86 -11.82
C ALA A 450 4.58 -0.32 -12.00
N ALA A 451 3.51 0.39 -11.60
CA ALA A 451 3.44 1.84 -11.69
C ALA A 451 4.00 2.55 -10.43
N PRO A 452 4.34 3.85 -10.51
CA PRO A 452 4.61 4.67 -9.35
C PRO A 452 3.46 4.61 -8.33
N GLN A 453 3.80 4.63 -7.05
CA GLN A 453 2.85 4.64 -5.94
C GLN A 453 3.06 5.92 -5.12
N ASP A 454 1.96 6.60 -4.75
CA ASP A 454 2.00 7.81 -3.93
C ASP A 454 2.93 8.90 -4.50
N ALA A 455 2.92 9.06 -5.83
CA ALA A 455 3.75 9.97 -6.61
C ALA A 455 5.27 9.72 -6.47
N ILE A 456 5.68 8.54 -6.04
CA ILE A 456 7.08 8.11 -5.99
C ILE A 456 7.27 6.75 -6.67
N GLU A 457 8.50 6.39 -6.94
CA GLU A 457 8.93 5.06 -7.40
C GLU A 457 9.56 4.32 -6.21
N PRO A 458 8.77 3.59 -5.39
CA PRO A 458 9.27 3.05 -4.13
C PRO A 458 10.41 2.05 -4.32
N ILE A 459 10.36 1.21 -5.35
CA ILE A 459 11.43 0.23 -5.65
C ILE A 459 12.72 0.96 -6.05
N ARG A 460 12.61 1.97 -6.91
CA ARG A 460 13.77 2.79 -7.31
C ARG A 460 14.41 3.50 -6.11
N ARG A 461 13.60 4.00 -5.18
CA ARG A 461 14.08 4.61 -3.94
C ARG A 461 14.67 3.60 -2.95
N MET A 462 14.29 2.34 -3.00
CA MET A 462 14.93 1.28 -2.21
C MET A 462 16.34 0.99 -2.68
N CYS A 463 16.66 1.26 -3.95
CA CYS A 463 18.02 1.09 -4.49
C CYS A 463 18.98 2.22 -4.06
N LYS A 464 20.27 1.87 -3.98
CA LYS A 464 21.40 2.80 -4.02
C LYS A 464 21.89 2.90 -5.44
N TRP A 465 21.93 4.11 -5.99
CA TRP A 465 22.42 4.37 -7.34
C TRP A 465 23.89 4.75 -7.29
N ILE A 466 24.75 3.85 -7.71
CA ILE A 466 26.20 4.02 -7.63
C ILE A 466 26.74 4.39 -9.00
N VAL A 467 27.66 5.32 -9.02
CA VAL A 467 28.33 5.82 -10.22
C VAL A 467 29.81 5.41 -10.16
N ASP A 468 30.30 4.87 -11.24
CA ASP A 468 31.72 4.61 -11.52
C ASP A 468 32.15 5.49 -12.72
N GLU A 469 33.08 6.40 -12.50
CA GLU A 469 33.55 7.39 -13.51
C GLU A 469 34.98 7.10 -13.92
N GLU A 470 35.20 6.97 -15.24
CA GLU A 470 36.52 6.98 -15.83
C GLU A 470 36.86 8.40 -16.31
N CYS A 471 37.86 9.02 -15.69
CA CYS A 471 38.33 10.37 -16.06
C CYS A 471 39.75 10.33 -16.58
N GLU A 472 39.94 10.71 -17.87
CA GLU A 472 41.25 10.88 -18.50
C GLU A 472 41.58 12.35 -18.75
N ALA A 473 42.84 12.69 -18.64
CA ALA A 473 43.33 14.04 -18.84
C ALA A 473 43.13 14.57 -20.28
N SER A 474 42.84 13.68 -21.23
CA SER A 474 42.48 13.99 -22.63
C SER A 474 41.05 14.52 -22.75
N VAL A 475 40.16 14.11 -21.82
CA VAL A 475 38.74 14.46 -21.81
C VAL A 475 38.44 15.55 -20.78
N VAL A 476 39.05 15.47 -19.58
CA VAL A 476 38.86 16.45 -18.49
C VAL A 476 40.21 16.99 -18.05
N ILE A 477 40.37 18.31 -18.06
CA ILE A 477 41.59 18.92 -17.53
C ILE A 477 41.64 18.66 -16.00
N PRO A 478 42.66 17.94 -15.52
CA PRO A 478 42.80 17.69 -14.09
C PRO A 478 42.97 19.00 -13.31
N LEU A 479 42.29 19.13 -12.16
CA LEU A 479 42.33 20.35 -11.34
C LEU A 479 43.73 20.75 -10.93
N TRP A 480 44.69 19.81 -10.74
CA TRP A 480 46.10 20.07 -10.43
C TRP A 480 46.91 20.59 -11.60
N LYS A 481 46.33 20.64 -12.82
CA LYS A 481 46.92 21.24 -14.01
C LYS A 481 46.32 22.60 -14.39
N LEU A 482 45.35 23.08 -13.59
CA LEU A 482 44.85 24.45 -13.77
C LEU A 482 45.94 25.44 -13.36
N ALA A 483 46.21 26.40 -14.24
CA ALA A 483 47.15 27.48 -13.92
C ALA A 483 46.59 28.30 -12.74
N PRO A 484 47.41 28.73 -11.77
CA PRO A 484 46.98 29.71 -10.80
C PRO A 484 46.53 30.99 -11.50
N ALA A 485 45.40 31.55 -11.11
CA ALA A 485 44.83 32.78 -11.67
C ALA A 485 45.74 33.99 -11.40
#